data_822b898928e214cf127ffa798bd493d9
#
_entry.id   822b898928e214cf127ffa798bd493d9
#
_cell.length_a   1.000
_cell.length_b   1.000
_cell.length_c   1.000
_cell.angle_alpha   90.00
_cell.angle_beta   90.00
_cell.angle_gamma   90.00
#
_symmetry.space_group_name_H-M   'P 1'
#
loop_
_entity.id
_entity.type
_entity.pdbx_description
1 polymer ?
#
loop_
_entity_poly.entity_id
_entity_poly.type
_entity_poly.pdbx_seq_one_letter_code
_entity_poly.pdbx_strand_id
1 'polypeptide(L)'
;MSSSSPSRHLAFALLIPLVLAAANYASLHQQVLGFLGYHSTISSLPTVNIPQATLVGTVIDNAFPTPVEAFLGFPYAAAPTGALRFAKPVAIQPENGTFKANTFGPRCPGKQLLPPGGGEDIWSEDCLTANIFRPTALPKDKKVPVMVYIHGGAFNRGTAKMHNTASMVGYASEAFVAVSFNYRIGALGFLNSKVTEMEGVLNLGLHDQVLMLEWVRDNIAAFGGDEGDVTLVGLSAGAHSIGHHIMNINSPHQYPLFHKAVVESGGPTSRALHPYDSALHEEQFQMFLTLTSCSGLSDASILPCLRNASEAGIVEASNTVFARWNPSVRWAWQPVIDNNLISRRPLSAWKSGNYANVPILTGFNHNEGTMYVPKTTATSAQFRDFWAELLPQLGNEELDIIEQLYPDPAVYPDSEYLDTRGLDVGAQYARLEAAYGHYAYVCPVRQTAQLSKTPVHLYHWATNRTVLGGANHGDQMWYETFDPSTTSVSSTHEELAGVFHDYIVSFVLTGDPNAVEGRWKRPVWEAWGRGGEQGHQTMVFGAGNDERAGGKGKGVVAELLNDTWGAKQCEFWWSQTPNVED
;
A
#
# COMPACT_ATOMS: atom_id res chain seq x y z
N MET A 1 49.25 22.74 -38.06
CA MET A 1 49.14 21.30 -38.21
C MET A 1 48.18 20.81 -37.15
N SER A 2 47.02 20.45 -37.60
CA SER A 2 45.84 20.02 -36.82
C SER A 2 45.98 18.55 -36.44
N SER A 3 45.62 18.18 -35.22
CA SER A 3 45.18 16.80 -34.93
C SER A 3 43.91 16.83 -34.08
N SER A 4 42.81 16.55 -34.74
CA SER A 4 41.51 16.34 -34.22
C SER A 4 41.44 14.99 -33.49
N SER A 5 40.87 14.99 -32.30
CA SER A 5 40.45 13.76 -31.54
C SER A 5 38.99 13.49 -31.83
N PRO A 6 38.62 12.27 -32.28
CA PRO A 6 37.25 11.83 -32.35
C PRO A 6 36.99 10.73 -31.30
N SER A 7 36.22 10.98 -30.27
CA SER A 7 35.53 9.90 -29.51
C SER A 7 34.67 10.45 -28.36
N ARG A 8 33.57 11.15 -28.70
CA ARG A 8 32.47 11.39 -27.71
C ARG A 8 31.07 11.11 -28.23
N HIS A 9 30.93 10.58 -29.45
CA HIS A 9 29.60 10.35 -30.04
C HIS A 9 29.16 8.87 -30.13
N LEU A 10 29.99 7.91 -29.67
CA LEU A 10 29.59 6.48 -29.71
C LEU A 10 28.92 5.98 -28.42
N ALA A 11 29.04 6.65 -27.30
CA ALA A 11 28.42 6.20 -26.04
C ALA A 11 26.92 6.52 -25.94
N PHE A 12 26.43 7.51 -26.68
CA PHE A 12 25.00 7.88 -26.68
C PHE A 12 24.15 7.04 -27.64
N ALA A 13 24.74 6.38 -28.62
CA ALA A 13 24.02 5.61 -29.63
C ALA A 13 23.64 4.18 -29.20
N LEU A 14 24.21 3.68 -28.11
CA LEU A 14 23.93 2.32 -27.59
C LEU A 14 22.96 2.27 -26.40
N LEU A 15 22.69 3.41 -25.74
CA LEU A 15 21.70 3.48 -24.65
C LEU A 15 20.26 3.66 -25.13
N ILE A 16 20.05 4.27 -26.30
CA ILE A 16 18.72 4.46 -26.89
C ILE A 16 18.05 3.13 -27.33
N PRO A 17 18.73 2.17 -27.93
CA PRO A 17 18.08 0.91 -28.33
C PRO A 17 17.76 -0.01 -27.14
N LEU A 18 18.47 0.07 -26.01
CA LEU A 18 18.15 -0.74 -24.81
C LEU A 18 16.92 -0.23 -24.06
N VAL A 19 16.75 1.09 -23.97
CA VAL A 19 15.54 1.72 -23.37
C VAL A 19 14.31 1.50 -24.30
N LEU A 20 14.49 1.56 -25.61
CA LEU A 20 13.44 1.27 -26.58
C LEU A 20 13.11 -0.24 -26.65
N ALA A 21 14.06 -1.13 -26.38
CA ALA A 21 13.82 -2.57 -26.30
C ALA A 21 13.01 -2.95 -25.05
N ALA A 22 13.28 -2.32 -23.89
CA ALA A 22 12.50 -2.54 -22.68
C ALA A 22 11.07 -1.96 -22.77
N ALA A 23 10.90 -0.78 -23.39
CA ALA A 23 9.59 -0.19 -23.65
C ALA A 23 8.78 -1.00 -24.69
N ASN A 24 9.45 -1.57 -25.69
CA ASN A 24 8.79 -2.43 -26.68
C ASN A 24 8.44 -3.82 -26.13
N TYR A 25 9.17 -4.34 -25.13
CA TYR A 25 8.86 -5.63 -24.53
C TYR A 25 7.55 -5.60 -23.73
N ALA A 26 7.30 -4.55 -22.96
CA ALA A 26 6.04 -4.34 -22.26
C ALA A 26 4.85 -4.11 -23.23
N SER A 27 5.07 -3.36 -24.30
CA SER A 27 4.09 -3.12 -25.38
C SER A 27 3.81 -4.42 -26.19
N LEU A 28 4.84 -5.22 -26.46
CA LEU A 28 4.68 -6.50 -27.18
C LEU A 28 3.90 -7.52 -26.33
N HIS A 29 4.12 -7.55 -25.02
CA HIS A 29 3.40 -8.45 -24.12
C HIS A 29 1.90 -8.13 -24.04
N GLN A 30 1.55 -6.85 -24.01
CA GLN A 30 0.13 -6.43 -24.08
C GLN A 30 -0.48 -6.62 -25.48
N GLN A 31 0.28 -6.42 -26.53
CA GLN A 31 -0.20 -6.67 -27.90
C GLN A 31 -0.31 -8.18 -28.20
N VAL A 32 0.55 -9.02 -27.66
CA VAL A 32 0.47 -10.48 -27.76
C VAL A 32 -0.75 -11.02 -27.01
N LEU A 33 -1.11 -10.44 -25.86
CA LEU A 33 -2.36 -10.78 -25.17
C LEU A 33 -3.61 -10.31 -25.95
N GLY A 34 -3.51 -9.25 -26.76
CA GLY A 34 -4.58 -8.79 -27.66
C GLY A 34 -4.64 -9.51 -29.01
N PHE A 35 -3.56 -10.17 -29.45
CA PHE A 35 -3.47 -10.82 -30.77
C PHE A 35 -3.61 -12.34 -30.72
N LEU A 36 -3.48 -12.98 -29.54
CA LEU A 36 -3.89 -14.35 -29.35
C LEU A 36 -5.40 -14.34 -29.20
N GLY A 37 -6.09 -14.50 -30.34
CA GLY A 37 -7.54 -14.53 -30.41
C GLY A 37 -8.12 -15.44 -29.33
N TYR A 38 -8.78 -14.83 -28.34
CA TYR A 38 -9.57 -15.51 -27.33
C TYR A 38 -10.73 -16.23 -28.01
N HIS A 39 -10.55 -17.43 -28.49
CA HIS A 39 -11.63 -18.36 -28.68
C HIS A 39 -11.92 -19.05 -27.33
N SER A 40 -12.63 -18.31 -26.48
CA SER A 40 -13.22 -18.87 -25.27
C SER A 40 -14.15 -20.04 -25.67
N THR A 41 -13.86 -21.22 -25.17
CA THR A 41 -14.78 -22.37 -25.19
C THR A 41 -15.95 -22.17 -24.23
N ILE A 42 -16.02 -21.03 -23.54
CA ILE A 42 -17.09 -20.66 -22.60
C ILE A 42 -18.25 -20.08 -23.40
N SER A 43 -19.38 -20.75 -23.35
CA SER A 43 -20.57 -20.43 -24.17
C SER A 43 -21.32 -19.16 -23.73
N SER A 44 -20.95 -18.53 -22.60
CA SER A 44 -21.55 -17.28 -22.11
C SER A 44 -20.57 -16.51 -21.21
N LEU A 45 -20.62 -15.17 -21.26
CA LEU A 45 -19.87 -14.31 -20.35
C LEU A 45 -20.38 -14.47 -18.90
N PRO A 46 -19.51 -14.39 -17.88
CA PRO A 46 -19.94 -14.46 -16.49
C PRO A 46 -20.87 -13.28 -16.18
N THR A 47 -21.98 -13.60 -15.56
CA THR A 47 -23.03 -12.62 -15.24
C THR A 47 -23.45 -12.78 -13.80
N VAL A 48 -23.54 -11.67 -13.07
CA VAL A 48 -23.98 -11.60 -11.67
C VAL A 48 -25.02 -10.51 -11.52
N ASN A 49 -26.12 -10.85 -10.84
CA ASN A 49 -27.17 -9.90 -10.50
C ASN A 49 -26.97 -9.39 -9.07
N ILE A 50 -26.87 -8.09 -8.93
CA ILE A 50 -26.88 -7.37 -7.65
C ILE A 50 -28.02 -6.36 -7.65
N PRO A 51 -28.44 -5.81 -6.50
CA PRO A 51 -29.54 -4.85 -6.46
C PRO A 51 -29.31 -3.62 -7.35
N GLN A 52 -28.05 -3.24 -7.57
CA GLN A 52 -27.67 -2.04 -8.34
C GLN A 52 -27.67 -2.29 -9.84
N ALA A 53 -27.38 -3.49 -10.32
CA ALA A 53 -27.28 -3.79 -11.75
C ALA A 53 -27.13 -5.30 -12.02
N THR A 54 -27.27 -5.69 -13.27
CA THR A 54 -26.73 -6.95 -13.79
C THR A 54 -25.31 -6.68 -14.29
N LEU A 55 -24.29 -7.26 -13.64
CA LEU A 55 -22.90 -7.12 -14.05
C LEU A 55 -22.53 -8.21 -15.06
N VAL A 56 -21.98 -7.84 -16.19
CA VAL A 56 -21.44 -8.75 -17.21
C VAL A 56 -19.93 -8.61 -17.22
N GLY A 57 -19.24 -9.61 -16.69
CA GLY A 57 -17.80 -9.66 -16.57
C GLY A 57 -17.06 -10.24 -17.79
N THR A 58 -15.84 -10.65 -17.56
CA THR A 58 -14.97 -11.33 -18.53
C THR A 58 -14.31 -12.55 -17.87
N VAL A 59 -13.68 -13.40 -18.67
CA VAL A 59 -12.87 -14.52 -18.20
C VAL A 59 -11.42 -14.29 -18.60
N ILE A 60 -10.51 -14.45 -17.65
CA ILE A 60 -9.08 -14.51 -17.86
C ILE A 60 -8.72 -16.00 -17.93
N ASP A 61 -8.64 -16.50 -19.16
CA ASP A 61 -8.34 -17.88 -19.45
C ASP A 61 -6.89 -18.02 -19.90
N ASN A 62 -6.28 -19.20 -19.65
CA ASN A 62 -4.90 -19.52 -20.06
C ASN A 62 -3.76 -18.64 -19.51
N ALA A 63 -4.06 -17.70 -18.61
CA ALA A 63 -3.05 -16.87 -17.96
C ALA A 63 -2.54 -17.49 -16.64
N PHE A 64 -3.36 -18.32 -16.00
CA PHE A 64 -3.14 -18.90 -14.68
C PHE A 64 -3.54 -20.39 -14.67
N PRO A 65 -3.07 -21.18 -13.68
CA PRO A 65 -3.49 -22.57 -13.52
C PRO A 65 -5.01 -22.73 -13.36
N THR A 66 -5.66 -21.77 -12.70
CA THR A 66 -7.11 -21.72 -12.54
C THR A 66 -7.65 -20.52 -13.32
N PRO A 67 -8.57 -20.71 -14.30
CA PRO A 67 -9.19 -19.60 -14.99
C PRO A 67 -10.00 -18.72 -14.03
N VAL A 68 -9.96 -17.39 -14.24
CA VAL A 68 -10.51 -16.39 -13.34
C VAL A 68 -11.64 -15.61 -14.04
N GLU A 69 -12.82 -15.57 -13.43
CA GLU A 69 -13.84 -14.60 -13.78
C GLU A 69 -13.52 -13.25 -13.15
N ALA A 70 -13.59 -12.20 -13.95
CA ALA A 70 -13.30 -10.83 -13.52
C ALA A 70 -14.48 -9.90 -13.84
N PHE A 71 -14.91 -9.15 -12.84
CA PHE A 71 -15.92 -8.08 -12.97
C PHE A 71 -15.20 -6.76 -12.64
N LEU A 72 -14.91 -5.96 -13.65
CA LEU A 72 -13.97 -4.84 -13.57
C LEU A 72 -14.66 -3.48 -13.71
N GLY A 73 -14.22 -2.51 -12.91
CA GLY A 73 -14.53 -1.09 -13.06
C GLY A 73 -16.00 -0.73 -12.82
N PHE A 74 -16.78 -1.56 -12.15
CA PHE A 74 -18.15 -1.20 -11.81
C PHE A 74 -18.17 -0.22 -10.62
N PRO A 75 -19.10 0.77 -10.63
CA PRO A 75 -19.18 1.75 -9.57
C PRO A 75 -19.77 1.12 -8.29
N TYR A 76 -19.21 1.45 -7.13
CA TYR A 76 -19.78 1.09 -5.82
C TYR A 76 -20.41 2.28 -5.10
N ALA A 77 -20.13 3.50 -5.58
CA ALA A 77 -20.63 4.76 -5.09
C ALA A 77 -21.02 5.68 -6.25
N ALA A 78 -21.89 6.64 -6.01
CA ALA A 78 -22.16 7.72 -6.95
C ALA A 78 -20.88 8.51 -7.22
N ALA A 79 -20.70 9.00 -8.45
CA ALA A 79 -19.55 9.79 -8.85
C ALA A 79 -19.38 11.01 -7.94
N PRO A 80 -18.24 11.19 -7.25
CA PRO A 80 -18.00 12.29 -6.30
C PRO A 80 -17.64 13.59 -7.04
N THR A 81 -18.50 14.02 -7.99
CA THR A 81 -18.32 15.17 -8.86
C THR A 81 -19.33 16.27 -8.55
N GLY A 82 -19.07 17.50 -8.99
CA GLY A 82 -19.99 18.62 -8.83
C GLY A 82 -20.37 18.86 -7.36
N ALA A 83 -21.65 18.74 -7.03
CA ALA A 83 -22.15 18.93 -5.66
C ALA A 83 -21.63 17.85 -4.69
N LEU A 84 -21.27 16.66 -5.18
CA LEU A 84 -20.71 15.56 -4.39
C LEU A 84 -19.18 15.65 -4.22
N ARG A 85 -18.50 16.56 -4.94
CA ARG A 85 -17.09 16.84 -4.67
C ARG A 85 -16.93 17.37 -3.25
N PHE A 86 -15.96 16.88 -2.49
CA PHE A 86 -15.78 17.16 -1.06
C PHE A 86 -17.05 16.87 -0.22
N ALA A 87 -17.79 15.83 -0.56
CA ALA A 87 -18.89 15.31 0.25
C ALA A 87 -18.64 13.84 0.61
N LYS A 88 -19.30 13.34 1.67
CA LYS A 88 -19.26 11.89 1.98
C LYS A 88 -19.77 11.08 0.81
N PRO A 89 -19.23 9.86 0.59
CA PRO A 89 -19.67 9.02 -0.52
C PRO A 89 -21.14 8.64 -0.37
N VAL A 90 -21.81 8.51 -1.50
CA VAL A 90 -23.22 8.14 -1.57
C VAL A 90 -23.34 6.79 -2.26
N ALA A 91 -24.01 5.82 -1.61
CA ALA A 91 -24.24 4.51 -2.18
C ALA A 91 -25.08 4.59 -3.47
N ILE A 92 -24.75 3.77 -4.46
CA ILE A 92 -25.53 3.66 -5.69
C ILE A 92 -26.91 3.09 -5.36
N GLN A 93 -27.94 3.74 -5.89
CA GLN A 93 -29.31 3.25 -5.77
C GLN A 93 -29.53 2.06 -6.70
N PRO A 94 -30.44 1.14 -6.34
CA PRO A 94 -30.83 0.03 -7.21
C PRO A 94 -31.35 0.53 -8.55
N GLU A 95 -30.81 -0.05 -9.63
CA GLU A 95 -31.22 0.24 -11.01
C GLU A 95 -31.45 -1.07 -11.77
N ASN A 96 -32.46 -1.07 -12.66
CA ASN A 96 -32.72 -2.20 -13.57
C ASN A 96 -31.90 -2.01 -14.84
N GLY A 97 -30.59 -2.24 -14.79
CA GLY A 97 -29.67 -2.06 -15.91
C GLY A 97 -28.61 -3.13 -16.02
N THR A 98 -27.96 -3.21 -17.17
CA THR A 98 -26.80 -4.07 -17.38
C THR A 98 -25.54 -3.21 -17.47
N PHE A 99 -24.54 -3.53 -16.64
CA PHE A 99 -23.23 -2.90 -16.66
C PHE A 99 -22.19 -3.86 -17.25
N LYS A 100 -21.43 -3.42 -18.26
CA LYS A 100 -20.32 -4.19 -18.83
C LYS A 100 -19.07 -4.02 -17.95
N ALA A 101 -18.88 -4.95 -17.04
CA ALA A 101 -17.81 -4.97 -16.07
C ALA A 101 -16.57 -5.72 -16.62
N ASN A 102 -15.99 -5.27 -17.73
CA ASN A 102 -14.90 -5.96 -18.44
C ASN A 102 -13.62 -5.14 -18.58
N THR A 103 -13.58 -3.92 -18.06
CA THR A 103 -12.41 -3.03 -18.06
C THR A 103 -12.30 -2.33 -16.72
N PHE A 104 -11.07 -2.12 -16.26
CA PHE A 104 -10.84 -1.30 -15.06
C PHE A 104 -11.37 0.12 -15.24
N GLY A 105 -11.95 0.67 -14.18
CA GLY A 105 -12.29 2.08 -14.09
C GLY A 105 -11.05 3.00 -14.06
N PRO A 106 -11.25 4.33 -14.21
CA PRO A 106 -10.18 5.32 -14.02
C PRO A 106 -9.65 5.27 -12.58
N ARG A 107 -8.37 5.59 -12.39
CA ARG A 107 -7.85 5.84 -11.05
C ARG A 107 -8.39 7.16 -10.49
N CYS A 108 -8.42 7.30 -9.17
CA CYS A 108 -8.71 8.58 -8.54
C CYS A 108 -7.59 9.60 -8.83
N PRO A 109 -7.95 10.90 -8.96
CA PRO A 109 -6.98 11.95 -9.24
C PRO A 109 -5.95 12.08 -8.12
N GLY A 110 -4.68 12.13 -8.50
CA GLY A 110 -3.55 12.27 -7.59
C GLY A 110 -2.23 12.14 -8.33
N LYS A 111 -1.12 12.17 -7.61
CA LYS A 111 0.19 11.99 -8.21
C LYS A 111 0.34 10.57 -8.77
N GLN A 112 0.91 10.43 -9.96
CA GLN A 112 1.22 9.12 -10.51
C GLN A 112 2.32 8.43 -9.71
N LEU A 113 2.13 7.16 -9.32
CA LEU A 113 3.10 6.41 -8.53
C LEU A 113 4.17 5.75 -9.41
N LEU A 114 3.75 5.13 -10.51
CA LEU A 114 4.60 4.41 -11.44
C LEU A 114 4.35 4.94 -12.86
N PRO A 115 5.35 4.86 -13.75
CA PRO A 115 5.10 5.11 -15.16
C PRO A 115 3.95 4.22 -15.65
N PRO A 116 3.10 4.70 -16.56
CA PRO A 116 2.04 3.87 -17.10
C PRO A 116 2.68 2.62 -17.72
N GLY A 117 2.24 1.45 -17.27
CA GLY A 117 2.63 0.16 -17.82
C GLY A 117 2.04 -0.03 -19.21
N GLY A 118 2.50 0.75 -20.20
CA GLY A 118 2.10 0.62 -21.61
C GLY A 118 0.67 1.04 -21.97
N GLY A 119 -0.08 1.70 -21.07
CA GLY A 119 -1.41 2.22 -21.32
C GLY A 119 -1.55 3.69 -20.93
N GLU A 120 -2.61 4.37 -21.39
CA GLU A 120 -2.93 5.71 -20.94
C GLU A 120 -3.21 5.71 -19.43
N ASP A 121 -2.64 6.68 -18.72
CA ASP A 121 -2.94 6.92 -17.30
C ASP A 121 -4.27 7.68 -17.20
N ILE A 122 -5.38 6.95 -17.34
CA ILE A 122 -6.73 7.51 -17.27
C ILE A 122 -7.09 7.73 -15.80
N TRP A 123 -7.34 8.98 -15.45
CA TRP A 123 -7.86 9.37 -14.14
C TRP A 123 -9.14 10.22 -14.30
N SER A 124 -9.99 10.20 -13.30
CA SER A 124 -11.23 10.98 -13.23
C SER A 124 -11.67 11.12 -11.78
N GLU A 125 -12.39 12.19 -11.45
CA GLU A 125 -13.12 12.24 -10.17
C GLU A 125 -14.20 11.15 -10.08
N ASP A 126 -14.77 10.69 -11.20
CA ASP A 126 -15.63 9.51 -11.27
C ASP A 126 -14.80 8.21 -11.19
N CYS A 127 -14.22 7.95 -10.03
CA CYS A 127 -13.23 6.91 -9.81
C CYS A 127 -13.62 5.86 -8.76
N LEU A 128 -14.75 6.04 -8.07
CA LEU A 128 -15.18 5.13 -7.01
C LEU A 128 -15.70 3.81 -7.59
N THR A 129 -14.77 3.05 -8.16
CA THR A 129 -15.02 1.79 -8.86
C THR A 129 -14.34 0.63 -8.15
N ALA A 130 -14.94 -0.56 -8.29
CA ALA A 130 -14.43 -1.80 -7.73
C ALA A 130 -14.23 -2.87 -8.81
N ASN A 131 -13.44 -3.88 -8.45
CA ASN A 131 -13.13 -5.04 -9.27
C ASN A 131 -13.28 -6.29 -8.43
N ILE A 132 -13.88 -7.35 -8.98
CA ILE A 132 -14.02 -8.64 -8.32
C ILE A 132 -13.39 -9.71 -9.19
N PHE A 133 -12.65 -10.61 -8.56
CA PHE A 133 -11.99 -11.75 -9.18
C PHE A 133 -12.40 -13.02 -8.41
N ARG A 134 -12.75 -14.07 -9.15
CA ARG A 134 -13.09 -15.36 -8.56
C ARG A 134 -12.71 -16.51 -9.50
N PRO A 135 -12.41 -17.72 -9.00
CA PRO A 135 -12.22 -18.87 -9.88
C PRO A 135 -13.52 -19.16 -10.63
N THR A 136 -13.42 -19.62 -11.88
CA THR A 136 -14.59 -20.03 -12.70
C THR A 136 -15.36 -21.21 -12.07
N ALA A 137 -14.69 -22.02 -11.28
CA ALA A 137 -15.27 -23.17 -10.58
C ALA A 137 -15.35 -22.90 -9.07
N LEU A 138 -16.44 -22.30 -8.63
CA LEU A 138 -16.74 -22.16 -7.20
C LEU A 138 -17.52 -23.38 -6.65
N PRO A 139 -17.37 -23.73 -5.37
CA PRO A 139 -18.25 -24.68 -4.71
C PRO A 139 -19.72 -24.25 -4.83
N LYS A 140 -20.61 -25.18 -5.21
CA LYS A 140 -22.03 -24.85 -5.45
C LYS A 140 -22.84 -24.61 -4.17
N ASP A 141 -22.44 -25.27 -3.09
CA ASP A 141 -23.23 -25.34 -1.85
C ASP A 141 -22.55 -24.62 -0.66
N LYS A 142 -21.45 -23.91 -0.92
CA LYS A 142 -20.67 -23.23 0.13
C LYS A 142 -20.13 -21.91 -0.39
N LYS A 143 -20.32 -20.84 0.38
CA LYS A 143 -19.62 -19.58 0.17
C LYS A 143 -18.14 -19.75 0.51
N VAL A 144 -17.29 -18.97 -0.14
CA VAL A 144 -15.83 -18.99 0.06
C VAL A 144 -15.36 -17.69 0.72
N PRO A 145 -14.20 -17.71 1.43
CA PRO A 145 -13.64 -16.50 2.04
C PRO A 145 -13.47 -15.37 1.03
N VAL A 146 -13.45 -14.14 1.54
CA VAL A 146 -13.33 -12.92 0.75
C VAL A 146 -12.05 -12.18 1.14
N MET A 147 -11.27 -11.75 0.14
CA MET A 147 -10.15 -10.82 0.31
C MET A 147 -10.54 -9.45 -0.24
N VAL A 148 -10.29 -8.39 0.52
CA VAL A 148 -10.47 -7.00 0.06
C VAL A 148 -9.13 -6.28 0.12
N TYR A 149 -8.59 -5.92 -1.05
CA TYR A 149 -7.32 -5.21 -1.15
C TYR A 149 -7.51 -3.70 -1.14
N ILE A 150 -6.83 -3.02 -0.21
CA ILE A 150 -6.78 -1.56 -0.09
C ILE A 150 -5.40 -1.09 -0.54
N HIS A 151 -5.35 -0.33 -1.65
CA HIS A 151 -4.09 0.09 -2.23
C HIS A 151 -3.34 1.12 -1.39
N GLY A 152 -2.01 1.10 -1.47
CA GLY A 152 -1.13 2.10 -0.89
C GLY A 152 -0.94 3.33 -1.78
N GLY A 153 0.10 4.11 -1.46
CA GLY A 153 0.49 5.31 -2.20
C GLY A 153 0.40 6.60 -1.39
N ALA A 154 0.65 6.54 -0.08
CA ALA A 154 0.73 7.69 0.82
C ALA A 154 -0.53 8.56 0.83
N PHE A 155 -1.71 7.99 0.55
CA PHE A 155 -3.00 8.69 0.40
C PHE A 155 -3.03 9.75 -0.73
N ASN A 156 -1.99 9.83 -1.54
CA ASN A 156 -1.84 10.85 -2.60
C ASN A 156 -1.69 10.27 -4.00
N ARG A 157 -1.57 8.97 -4.11
CA ARG A 157 -1.32 8.22 -5.35
C ARG A 157 -1.78 6.78 -5.19
N GLY A 158 -1.71 6.00 -6.25
CA GLY A 158 -2.12 4.60 -6.22
C GLY A 158 -3.44 4.32 -6.93
N THR A 159 -3.74 3.05 -7.09
CA THR A 159 -4.93 2.54 -7.76
C THR A 159 -5.11 1.07 -7.46
N ALA A 160 -6.33 0.57 -7.57
CA ALA A 160 -6.68 -0.85 -7.45
C ALA A 160 -5.89 -1.78 -8.38
N LYS A 161 -5.35 -1.26 -9.49
CA LYS A 161 -4.55 -2.02 -10.48
C LYS A 161 -3.13 -2.36 -10.00
N MET A 162 -2.66 -1.76 -8.91
CA MET A 162 -1.29 -1.99 -8.43
C MET A 162 -1.08 -3.43 -7.97
N HIS A 163 -2.11 -4.07 -7.45
CA HIS A 163 -2.09 -5.46 -7.01
C HIS A 163 -2.60 -6.37 -8.13
N ASN A 164 -1.81 -7.39 -8.50
CA ASN A 164 -2.23 -8.37 -9.50
C ASN A 164 -3.21 -9.39 -8.89
N THR A 165 -4.40 -8.91 -8.53
CA THR A 165 -5.43 -9.69 -7.83
C THR A 165 -5.89 -10.91 -8.64
N ALA A 166 -5.89 -10.81 -9.96
CA ALA A 166 -6.24 -11.93 -10.83
C ALA A 166 -5.23 -13.08 -10.71
N SER A 167 -3.93 -12.74 -10.70
CA SER A 167 -2.85 -13.72 -10.49
C SER A 167 -2.99 -14.39 -9.12
N MET A 168 -3.22 -13.60 -8.07
CA MET A 168 -3.38 -14.14 -6.72
C MET A 168 -4.51 -15.18 -6.64
N VAL A 169 -5.67 -14.90 -7.24
CA VAL A 169 -6.78 -15.86 -7.30
C VAL A 169 -6.46 -17.06 -8.20
N GLY A 170 -5.81 -16.84 -9.35
CA GLY A 170 -5.52 -17.86 -10.35
C GLY A 170 -4.46 -18.87 -9.93
N TYR A 171 -3.57 -18.51 -9.00
CA TYR A 171 -2.54 -19.39 -8.43
C TYR A 171 -2.90 -19.96 -7.07
N ALA A 172 -3.98 -19.53 -6.44
CA ALA A 172 -4.39 -20.03 -5.15
C ALA A 172 -4.66 -21.55 -5.15
N SER A 173 -4.31 -22.21 -4.04
CA SER A 173 -4.55 -23.65 -3.84
C SER A 173 -6.02 -23.99 -3.57
N GLU A 174 -6.75 -23.05 -2.96
CA GLU A 174 -8.18 -23.13 -2.67
C GLU A 174 -8.90 -21.86 -3.11
N ALA A 175 -10.22 -21.99 -3.33
CA ALA A 175 -11.04 -20.91 -3.85
C ALA A 175 -11.32 -19.82 -2.81
N PHE A 176 -11.19 -18.57 -3.22
CA PHE A 176 -11.70 -17.38 -2.52
C PHE A 176 -12.14 -16.33 -3.54
N VAL A 177 -12.91 -15.35 -3.10
CA VAL A 177 -13.28 -14.16 -3.90
C VAL A 177 -12.40 -13.01 -3.50
N ALA A 178 -11.79 -12.33 -4.47
CA ALA A 178 -10.96 -11.16 -4.22
C ALA A 178 -11.59 -9.89 -4.77
N VAL A 179 -11.47 -8.80 -4.02
CA VAL A 179 -11.97 -7.47 -4.35
C VAL A 179 -10.80 -6.50 -4.32
N SER A 180 -10.70 -5.64 -5.34
CA SER A 180 -9.84 -4.44 -5.30
C SER A 180 -10.65 -3.23 -5.73
N PHE A 181 -10.35 -2.05 -5.19
CA PHE A 181 -11.16 -0.85 -5.45
C PHE A 181 -10.34 0.42 -5.33
N ASN A 182 -10.83 1.50 -5.93
CA ASN A 182 -10.28 2.83 -5.77
C ASN A 182 -11.04 3.59 -4.68
N TYR A 183 -10.34 4.45 -3.96
CA TYR A 183 -10.87 5.43 -3.00
C TYR A 183 -10.24 6.79 -3.26
N ARG A 184 -10.90 7.88 -2.87
CA ARG A 184 -10.38 9.24 -3.07
C ARG A 184 -9.08 9.45 -2.32
N ILE A 185 -8.13 10.06 -3.00
CA ILE A 185 -6.78 10.37 -2.53
C ILE A 185 -6.48 11.87 -2.73
N GLY A 186 -5.35 12.33 -2.19
CA GLY A 186 -4.99 13.75 -2.29
C GLY A 186 -5.99 14.65 -1.57
N ALA A 187 -6.08 15.91 -2.00
CA ALA A 187 -7.01 16.87 -1.42
C ALA A 187 -8.49 16.43 -1.54
N LEU A 188 -8.85 15.66 -2.59
CA LEU A 188 -10.22 15.17 -2.77
C LEU A 188 -10.63 14.15 -1.70
N GLY A 189 -9.67 13.41 -1.13
CA GLY A 189 -9.91 12.41 -0.10
C GLY A 189 -9.58 12.86 1.32
N PHE A 190 -8.64 13.81 1.50
CA PHE A 190 -8.04 14.13 2.79
C PHE A 190 -7.73 15.63 2.96
N LEU A 191 -8.68 16.48 2.61
CA LEU A 191 -8.57 17.93 2.83
C LEU A 191 -8.82 18.24 4.31
N ASN A 192 -7.77 18.61 5.03
CA ASN A 192 -7.81 18.85 6.48
C ASN A 192 -7.87 20.35 6.79
N SER A 193 -8.88 20.77 7.51
CA SER A 193 -9.06 22.15 7.98
C SER A 193 -10.25 22.26 8.93
N LYS A 194 -10.38 23.38 9.62
CA LYS A 194 -11.59 23.72 10.38
C LYS A 194 -12.84 23.80 9.51
N VAL A 195 -12.70 24.26 8.26
CA VAL A 195 -13.83 24.35 7.31
C VAL A 195 -14.36 22.96 6.97
N THR A 196 -13.48 22.00 6.68
CA THR A 196 -13.90 20.62 6.36
C THR A 196 -14.41 19.85 7.57
N GLU A 197 -13.94 20.18 8.77
CA GLU A 197 -14.48 19.64 10.02
C GLU A 197 -15.91 20.16 10.27
N MET A 198 -16.14 21.47 10.19
CA MET A 198 -17.47 22.07 10.37
C MET A 198 -18.52 21.51 9.40
N GLU A 199 -18.11 21.15 8.18
CA GLU A 199 -18.98 20.52 7.18
C GLU A 199 -19.06 18.98 7.35
N GLY A 200 -18.31 18.39 8.29
CA GLY A 200 -18.29 16.95 8.57
C GLY A 200 -17.70 16.12 7.45
N VAL A 201 -16.73 16.66 6.69
CA VAL A 201 -16.15 16.05 5.47
C VAL A 201 -14.65 15.77 5.59
N LEU A 202 -14.15 15.51 6.80
CA LEU A 202 -12.82 14.99 7.03
C LEU A 202 -12.71 13.51 6.58
N ASN A 203 -11.50 13.05 6.28
CA ASN A 203 -11.20 11.63 5.99
C ASN A 203 -12.08 10.98 4.90
N LEU A 204 -12.46 11.72 3.86
CA LEU A 204 -13.38 11.23 2.83
C LEU A 204 -12.91 9.95 2.16
N GLY A 205 -11.59 9.77 1.96
CA GLY A 205 -11.05 8.53 1.41
C GLY A 205 -11.26 7.32 2.33
N LEU A 206 -11.24 7.50 3.66
CA LEU A 206 -11.59 6.42 4.59
C LEU A 206 -13.11 6.16 4.60
N HIS A 207 -13.94 7.19 4.42
CA HIS A 207 -15.38 7.00 4.24
C HIS A 207 -15.69 6.20 2.96
N ASP A 208 -14.95 6.42 1.86
CA ASP A 208 -15.07 5.63 0.64
C ASP A 208 -14.76 4.16 0.90
N GLN A 209 -13.71 3.88 1.68
CA GLN A 209 -13.34 2.52 2.07
C GLN A 209 -14.43 1.86 2.93
N VAL A 210 -15.01 2.57 3.90
CA VAL A 210 -16.13 2.05 4.70
C VAL A 210 -17.31 1.70 3.82
N LEU A 211 -17.71 2.60 2.90
CA LEU A 211 -18.82 2.33 1.98
C LEU A 211 -18.55 1.11 1.09
N MET A 212 -17.28 0.90 0.65
CA MET A 212 -16.92 -0.30 -0.10
C MET A 212 -17.04 -1.56 0.75
N LEU A 213 -16.65 -1.53 2.02
CA LEU A 213 -16.81 -2.67 2.93
C LEU A 213 -18.29 -2.98 3.21
N GLU A 214 -19.12 -1.96 3.33
CA GLU A 214 -20.59 -2.11 3.40
C GLU A 214 -21.13 -2.75 2.12
N TRP A 215 -20.65 -2.30 0.96
CA TRP A 215 -21.02 -2.87 -0.32
C TRP A 215 -20.64 -4.37 -0.39
N VAL A 216 -19.45 -4.74 0.09
CA VAL A 216 -19.01 -6.16 0.17
C VAL A 216 -19.96 -6.96 1.04
N ARG A 217 -20.27 -6.49 2.25
CA ARG A 217 -21.24 -7.15 3.15
C ARG A 217 -22.58 -7.41 2.46
N ASP A 218 -23.07 -6.44 1.71
CA ASP A 218 -24.43 -6.48 1.14
C ASP A 218 -24.50 -7.26 -0.18
N ASN A 219 -23.39 -7.41 -0.92
CA ASN A 219 -23.42 -7.90 -2.30
C ASN A 219 -22.51 -9.10 -2.59
N ILE A 220 -21.46 -9.35 -1.79
CA ILE A 220 -20.43 -10.32 -2.16
C ILE A 220 -20.92 -11.76 -2.25
N ALA A 221 -22.03 -12.07 -1.57
CA ALA A 221 -22.69 -13.38 -1.64
C ALA A 221 -23.17 -13.72 -3.07
N ALA A 222 -23.55 -12.72 -3.87
CA ALA A 222 -23.92 -12.92 -5.28
C ALA A 222 -22.73 -13.41 -6.13
N PHE A 223 -21.51 -13.16 -5.68
CA PHE A 223 -20.27 -13.63 -6.32
C PHE A 223 -19.74 -14.93 -5.72
N GLY A 224 -20.45 -15.52 -4.75
CA GLY A 224 -20.06 -16.74 -4.04
C GLY A 224 -19.16 -16.50 -2.82
N GLY A 225 -18.91 -15.24 -2.47
CA GLY A 225 -18.13 -14.88 -1.28
C GLY A 225 -18.94 -14.94 0.01
N ASP A 226 -18.27 -15.17 1.13
CA ASP A 226 -18.83 -15.17 2.48
C ASP A 226 -18.62 -13.79 3.13
N GLU A 227 -19.69 -13.04 3.31
CA GLU A 227 -19.69 -11.75 4.01
C GLU A 227 -19.30 -11.86 5.49
N GLY A 228 -19.40 -13.05 6.07
CA GLY A 228 -18.96 -13.39 7.42
C GLY A 228 -17.49 -13.81 7.51
N ASP A 229 -16.74 -13.84 6.40
CA ASP A 229 -15.34 -14.25 6.36
C ASP A 229 -14.51 -13.36 5.42
N VAL A 230 -14.31 -12.10 5.83
CA VAL A 230 -13.64 -11.06 5.05
C VAL A 230 -12.26 -10.77 5.63
N THR A 231 -11.21 -10.84 4.80
CA THR A 231 -9.85 -10.45 5.12
C THR A 231 -9.51 -9.14 4.42
N LEU A 232 -9.10 -8.13 5.17
CA LEU A 232 -8.50 -6.93 4.60
C LEU A 232 -7.03 -7.18 4.31
N VAL A 233 -6.56 -6.80 3.13
CA VAL A 233 -5.15 -6.88 2.73
C VAL A 233 -4.71 -5.50 2.24
N GLY A 234 -3.58 -4.99 2.71
CA GLY A 234 -3.13 -3.68 2.28
C GLY A 234 -1.69 -3.36 2.62
N LEU A 235 -1.06 -2.67 1.69
CA LEU A 235 0.34 -2.24 1.75
C LEU A 235 0.43 -0.72 2.02
N SER A 236 1.39 -0.28 2.86
CA SER A 236 1.70 1.14 3.02
C SER A 236 0.48 1.94 3.52
N ALA A 237 0.02 2.97 2.79
CA ALA A 237 -1.19 3.70 3.12
C ALA A 237 -2.44 2.81 3.19
N GLY A 238 -2.48 1.69 2.44
CA GLY A 238 -3.51 0.65 2.59
C GLY A 238 -3.43 -0.05 3.95
N ALA A 239 -2.23 -0.38 4.40
CA ALA A 239 -1.98 -0.92 5.74
C ALA A 239 -2.33 0.10 6.85
N HIS A 240 -2.01 1.38 6.64
CA HIS A 240 -2.42 2.45 7.57
C HIS A 240 -3.95 2.54 7.64
N SER A 241 -4.64 2.49 6.49
CA SER A 241 -6.11 2.47 6.42
C SER A 241 -6.69 1.30 7.22
N ILE A 242 -6.17 0.08 7.02
CA ILE A 242 -6.58 -1.10 7.78
C ILE A 242 -6.35 -0.89 9.27
N GLY A 243 -5.21 -0.31 9.65
CA GLY A 243 -4.92 0.07 11.02
C GLY A 243 -5.99 0.99 11.61
N HIS A 244 -6.41 2.03 10.87
CA HIS A 244 -7.49 2.92 11.30
C HIS A 244 -8.84 2.19 11.39
N HIS A 245 -9.15 1.27 10.46
CA HIS A 245 -10.36 0.45 10.55
C HIS A 245 -10.34 -0.51 11.75
N ILE A 246 -9.19 -1.08 12.09
CA ILE A 246 -9.02 -1.88 13.33
C ILE A 246 -9.30 -1.02 14.57
N MET A 247 -8.85 0.25 14.59
CA MET A 247 -9.06 1.17 15.71
C MET A 247 -10.48 1.75 15.80
N ASN A 248 -11.25 1.69 14.71
CA ASN A 248 -12.59 2.26 14.63
C ASN A 248 -13.66 1.29 15.15
N ILE A 249 -13.76 1.17 16.45
CA ILE A 249 -14.78 0.34 17.11
C ILE A 249 -16.13 1.04 17.28
N ASN A 250 -16.18 2.35 17.06
CA ASN A 250 -17.41 3.15 17.16
C ASN A 250 -18.21 3.12 15.85
N SER A 251 -17.84 2.23 14.92
CA SER A 251 -18.62 2.02 13.71
C SER A 251 -20.09 1.80 14.08
N PRO A 252 -21.05 2.48 13.45
CA PRO A 252 -22.48 2.28 13.69
C PRO A 252 -22.96 0.89 13.26
N HIS A 253 -22.07 0.06 12.75
CA HIS A 253 -22.39 -1.27 12.24
C HIS A 253 -22.60 -2.25 13.40
N GLN A 254 -23.72 -2.91 13.39
CA GLN A 254 -24.05 -3.95 14.36
C GLN A 254 -23.14 -5.19 14.21
N TYR A 255 -22.51 -5.36 13.01
CA TYR A 255 -21.65 -6.48 12.66
C TYR A 255 -20.30 -5.97 12.16
N PRO A 256 -19.20 -6.70 12.42
CA PRO A 256 -17.91 -6.36 11.87
C PRO A 256 -17.93 -6.41 10.33
N LEU A 257 -17.26 -5.46 9.68
CA LEU A 257 -17.12 -5.42 8.22
C LEU A 257 -15.95 -6.27 7.71
N PHE A 258 -15.11 -6.77 8.61
CA PHE A 258 -13.98 -7.67 8.31
C PHE A 258 -13.62 -8.51 9.54
N HIS A 259 -12.90 -9.61 9.30
CA HIS A 259 -12.69 -10.68 10.28
C HIS A 259 -11.21 -11.02 10.47
N LYS A 260 -10.35 -10.63 9.50
CA LYS A 260 -8.90 -10.87 9.47
C LYS A 260 -8.21 -9.71 8.79
N ALA A 261 -6.91 -9.51 9.04
CA ALA A 261 -6.15 -8.42 8.43
C ALA A 261 -4.72 -8.83 8.06
N VAL A 262 -4.30 -8.52 6.84
CA VAL A 262 -2.91 -8.54 6.37
C VAL A 262 -2.46 -7.09 6.22
N VAL A 263 -1.49 -6.68 7.03
CA VAL A 263 -1.09 -5.27 7.22
C VAL A 263 0.40 -5.15 6.89
N GLU A 264 0.72 -4.73 5.68
CA GLU A 264 2.06 -4.81 5.12
C GLU A 264 2.78 -3.46 5.11
N SER A 265 3.99 -3.41 5.64
CA SER A 265 4.81 -2.19 5.67
C SER A 265 4.01 -0.98 6.12
N GLY A 266 3.35 -1.12 7.28
CA GLY A 266 2.51 -0.08 7.84
C GLY A 266 1.71 -0.53 9.05
N GLY A 267 1.04 0.41 9.68
CA GLY A 267 0.20 0.16 10.86
C GLY A 267 -0.46 1.46 11.31
N PRO A 268 -1.32 1.41 12.32
CA PRO A 268 -2.02 2.60 12.78
C PRO A 268 -1.09 3.68 13.38
N THR A 269 0.10 3.30 13.87
CA THR A 269 1.10 4.19 14.48
C THR A 269 2.27 4.52 13.54
N SER A 270 2.14 4.24 12.24
CA SER A 270 3.24 4.43 11.27
C SER A 270 3.55 5.89 10.95
N ARG A 271 2.68 6.81 11.31
CA ARG A 271 2.85 8.26 11.06
C ARG A 271 2.20 9.08 12.16
N ALA A 272 2.70 10.29 12.31
CA ALA A 272 2.03 11.29 13.11
C ALA A 272 0.60 11.50 12.59
N LEU A 273 -0.35 11.44 13.50
CA LEU A 273 -1.75 11.72 13.24
C LEU A 273 -2.07 13.11 13.83
N HIS A 274 -1.69 14.13 13.07
CA HIS A 274 -1.91 15.53 13.50
C HIS A 274 -3.41 15.83 13.62
N PRO A 275 -3.81 16.71 14.53
CA PRO A 275 -5.15 17.29 14.54
C PRO A 275 -5.45 17.98 13.21
N TYR A 276 -6.71 17.93 12.76
CA TYR A 276 -7.14 18.58 11.51
C TYR A 276 -6.87 20.08 11.45
N ASP A 277 -6.76 20.74 12.60
CA ASP A 277 -6.50 22.17 12.77
C ASP A 277 -5.06 22.50 13.20
N SER A 278 -4.12 21.55 13.02
CA SER A 278 -2.71 21.80 13.28
C SER A 278 -2.17 22.91 12.37
N ALA A 279 -1.13 23.62 12.84
CA ALA A 279 -0.48 24.65 12.03
C ALA A 279 0.02 24.13 10.68
N LEU A 280 0.47 22.87 10.63
CA LEU A 280 0.89 22.21 9.40
C LEU A 280 -0.27 22.08 8.40
N HIS A 281 -1.43 21.57 8.84
CA HIS A 281 -2.59 21.42 7.96
C HIS A 281 -3.15 22.76 7.53
N GLU A 282 -3.13 23.76 8.40
CA GLU A 282 -3.56 25.12 8.06
C GLU A 282 -2.66 25.73 6.97
N GLU A 283 -1.33 25.59 7.07
CA GLU A 283 -0.40 26.06 6.02
C GLU A 283 -0.66 25.37 4.68
N GLN A 284 -0.83 24.06 4.70
CA GLN A 284 -1.17 23.26 3.52
C GLN A 284 -2.51 23.67 2.89
N PHE A 285 -3.52 23.90 3.72
CA PHE A 285 -4.85 24.34 3.30
C PHE A 285 -4.84 25.72 2.68
N GLN A 286 -4.17 26.70 3.30
CA GLN A 286 -4.06 28.06 2.76
C GLN A 286 -3.30 28.10 1.42
N MET A 287 -2.25 27.29 1.28
CA MET A 287 -1.58 27.13 -0.02
C MET A 287 -2.52 26.54 -1.08
N PHE A 288 -3.30 25.52 -0.72
CA PHE A 288 -4.28 24.90 -1.62
C PHE A 288 -5.37 25.90 -2.06
N LEU A 289 -5.91 26.70 -1.13
CA LEU A 289 -6.87 27.76 -1.44
C LEU A 289 -6.30 28.81 -2.39
N THR A 290 -5.04 29.19 -2.19
CA THR A 290 -4.35 30.14 -3.09
C THR A 290 -4.21 29.58 -4.49
N LEU A 291 -3.78 28.34 -4.64
CA LEU A 291 -3.60 27.68 -5.93
C LEU A 291 -4.92 27.42 -6.67
N THR A 292 -6.01 27.26 -5.95
CA THR A 292 -7.36 27.06 -6.52
C THR A 292 -8.14 28.38 -6.69
N SER A 293 -7.54 29.52 -6.37
CA SER A 293 -8.19 30.85 -6.37
C SER A 293 -9.41 30.96 -5.43
N CYS A 294 -9.43 30.18 -4.35
CA CYS A 294 -10.49 30.20 -3.34
C CYS A 294 -10.03 30.84 -2.03
N SER A 295 -8.87 31.52 -2.00
CA SER A 295 -8.36 32.23 -0.82
C SER A 295 -9.14 33.53 -0.53
N GLY A 296 -9.15 33.96 0.73
CA GLY A 296 -9.77 35.21 1.17
C GLY A 296 -11.32 35.21 1.20
N LEU A 297 -11.94 34.06 1.01
CA LEU A 297 -13.38 33.87 1.13
C LEU A 297 -13.79 33.60 2.59
N SER A 298 -15.08 33.80 2.89
CA SER A 298 -15.66 33.32 4.15
C SER A 298 -15.70 31.79 4.18
N ASP A 299 -15.61 31.18 5.36
CA ASP A 299 -15.63 29.73 5.56
C ASP A 299 -16.79 29.05 4.81
N ALA A 300 -17.99 29.61 4.89
CA ALA A 300 -19.18 29.10 4.18
C ALA A 300 -19.07 29.15 2.64
N SER A 301 -18.14 29.94 2.09
CA SER A 301 -17.96 30.12 0.64
C SER A 301 -16.81 29.27 0.08
N ILE A 302 -15.96 28.70 0.93
CA ILE A 302 -14.76 27.98 0.49
C ILE A 302 -15.13 26.68 -0.23
N LEU A 303 -15.90 25.77 0.37
CA LEU A 303 -16.29 24.51 -0.28
C LEU A 303 -17.13 24.74 -1.56
N PRO A 304 -18.09 25.67 -1.61
CA PRO A 304 -18.74 26.05 -2.87
C PRO A 304 -17.76 26.52 -3.95
N CYS A 305 -16.74 27.31 -3.60
CA CYS A 305 -15.69 27.72 -4.54
C CYS A 305 -14.91 26.50 -5.06
N LEU A 306 -14.42 25.65 -4.17
CA LEU A 306 -13.66 24.44 -4.53
C LEU A 306 -14.50 23.46 -5.38
N ARG A 307 -15.80 23.32 -5.12
CA ARG A 307 -16.73 22.51 -5.94
C ARG A 307 -16.88 23.05 -7.36
N ASN A 308 -16.79 24.37 -7.54
CA ASN A 308 -16.87 25.01 -8.85
C ASN A 308 -15.53 25.10 -9.60
N ALA A 309 -14.40 24.85 -8.94
CA ALA A 309 -13.11 24.84 -9.58
C ALA A 309 -13.00 23.69 -10.60
N SER A 310 -12.16 23.86 -11.64
CA SER A 310 -11.93 22.80 -12.61
C SER A 310 -11.26 21.59 -11.96
N GLU A 311 -11.60 20.39 -12.42
CA GLU A 311 -10.98 19.14 -11.95
C GLU A 311 -9.45 19.20 -12.08
N ALA A 312 -8.94 19.62 -13.24
CA ALA A 312 -7.51 19.76 -13.46
C ALA A 312 -6.85 20.75 -12.47
N GLY A 313 -7.51 21.88 -12.17
CA GLY A 313 -7.00 22.87 -11.21
C GLY A 313 -6.92 22.31 -9.79
N ILE A 314 -7.92 21.56 -9.34
CA ILE A 314 -7.92 20.87 -8.04
C ILE A 314 -6.77 19.86 -7.97
N VAL A 315 -6.58 19.05 -9.02
CA VAL A 315 -5.54 18.00 -9.06
C VAL A 315 -4.15 18.62 -9.10
N GLU A 316 -3.94 19.67 -9.90
CA GLU A 316 -2.66 20.38 -9.96
C GLU A 316 -2.30 21.04 -8.62
N ALA A 317 -3.25 21.71 -7.99
CA ALA A 317 -3.08 22.32 -6.68
C ALA A 317 -2.76 21.25 -5.61
N SER A 318 -3.52 20.14 -5.60
CA SER A 318 -3.28 19.01 -4.69
C SER A 318 -1.87 18.45 -4.83
N ASN A 319 -1.42 18.17 -6.07
CA ASN A 319 -0.10 17.63 -6.35
C ASN A 319 1.02 18.62 -6.01
N THR A 320 0.80 19.92 -6.21
CA THR A 320 1.77 20.98 -5.87
C THR A 320 1.96 21.09 -4.37
N VAL A 321 0.87 21.10 -3.60
CA VAL A 321 0.94 21.10 -2.13
C VAL A 321 1.63 19.83 -1.63
N PHE A 322 1.26 18.65 -2.13
CA PHE A 322 1.91 17.41 -1.74
C PHE A 322 3.43 17.45 -2.03
N ALA A 323 3.83 17.93 -3.21
CA ALA A 323 5.24 17.99 -3.60
C ALA A 323 6.07 18.93 -2.71
N ARG A 324 5.46 19.99 -2.14
CA ARG A 324 6.14 20.96 -1.27
C ARG A 324 6.65 20.33 0.02
N TRP A 325 5.95 19.33 0.56
CA TRP A 325 6.29 18.62 1.79
C TRP A 325 6.81 17.20 1.58
N ASN A 326 6.95 16.72 0.34
CA ASN A 326 7.53 15.42 0.02
C ASN A 326 9.07 15.56 -0.15
N PRO A 327 9.91 14.67 0.40
CA PRO A 327 9.61 13.32 0.94
C PRO A 327 9.44 13.22 2.47
N SER A 328 8.92 14.18 3.12
CA SER A 328 8.78 14.24 4.57
C SER A 328 7.54 13.46 5.08
N VAL A 329 7.56 13.03 6.35
CA VAL A 329 6.35 12.55 7.06
C VAL A 329 5.33 13.66 7.30
N ARG A 330 5.67 14.91 7.02
CA ARG A 330 4.75 16.06 7.02
C ARG A 330 3.93 16.14 5.73
N TRP A 331 3.69 15.03 5.06
CA TRP A 331 2.94 14.99 3.82
C TRP A 331 1.54 15.59 3.97
N ALA A 332 1.15 16.37 2.99
CA ALA A 332 -0.23 16.82 2.86
C ALA A 332 -1.18 15.64 2.62
N TRP A 333 -2.42 15.85 2.94
CA TRP A 333 -3.52 14.93 2.63
C TRP A 333 -3.39 13.58 3.32
N GLN A 334 -3.18 13.60 4.63
CA GLN A 334 -3.15 12.42 5.48
C GLN A 334 -4.44 12.31 6.30
N PRO A 335 -4.81 11.09 6.76
CA PRO A 335 -5.87 10.93 7.76
C PRO A 335 -5.62 11.79 9.02
N VAL A 336 -6.69 12.23 9.65
CA VAL A 336 -6.66 13.02 10.90
C VAL A 336 -7.67 12.50 11.91
N ILE A 337 -7.49 12.85 13.17
CA ILE A 337 -8.52 12.61 14.20
C ILE A 337 -9.74 13.47 13.85
N ASP A 338 -10.87 12.83 13.61
CA ASP A 338 -12.13 13.45 13.18
C ASP A 338 -13.28 13.20 14.18
N ASN A 339 -12.98 12.59 15.33
CA ASN A 339 -13.95 12.17 16.35
C ASN A 339 -15.08 11.26 15.81
N ASN A 340 -14.90 10.70 14.64
CA ASN A 340 -15.84 9.79 13.97
C ASN A 340 -15.13 8.48 13.57
N LEU A 341 -14.51 8.42 12.39
CA LEU A 341 -13.74 7.23 11.95
C LEU A 341 -12.46 7.05 12.77
N ILE A 342 -11.78 8.14 13.06
CA ILE A 342 -10.60 8.17 13.92
C ILE A 342 -10.94 8.98 15.18
N SER A 343 -11.47 8.29 16.18
CA SER A 343 -11.96 8.94 17.40
C SER A 343 -10.88 9.26 18.43
N ARG A 344 -9.68 8.70 18.27
CA ARG A 344 -8.55 8.84 19.19
C ARG A 344 -7.24 8.49 18.53
N ARG A 345 -6.14 8.84 19.18
CA ARG A 345 -4.79 8.44 18.74
C ARG A 345 -4.65 6.92 18.75
N PRO A 346 -4.00 6.32 17.74
CA PRO A 346 -3.85 4.87 17.60
C PRO A 346 -3.16 4.21 18.81
N LEU A 347 -2.09 4.82 19.35
CA LEU A 347 -1.42 4.29 20.53
C LEU A 347 -2.34 4.25 21.76
N SER A 348 -3.21 5.24 21.92
CA SER A 348 -4.21 5.27 22.99
C SER A 348 -5.28 4.18 22.80
N ALA A 349 -5.65 3.91 21.55
CA ALA A 349 -6.56 2.81 21.21
C ALA A 349 -5.92 1.45 21.56
N TRP A 350 -4.67 1.21 21.16
CA TRP A 350 -3.92 0.00 21.52
C TRP A 350 -3.86 -0.19 23.05
N LYS A 351 -3.39 0.82 23.80
CA LYS A 351 -3.25 0.75 25.26
C LYS A 351 -4.58 0.53 25.99
N SER A 352 -5.68 1.09 25.49
CA SER A 352 -7.01 0.88 26.07
C SER A 352 -7.57 -0.51 25.80
N GLY A 353 -7.04 -1.23 24.82
CA GLY A 353 -7.56 -2.50 24.34
C GLY A 353 -8.92 -2.40 23.64
N ASN A 354 -9.29 -1.21 23.20
CA ASN A 354 -10.55 -0.91 22.56
C ASN A 354 -10.35 -0.77 21.03
N TYR A 355 -10.21 -1.90 20.36
CA TYR A 355 -10.00 -2.06 18.92
C TYR A 355 -10.58 -3.40 18.44
N ALA A 356 -10.71 -3.58 17.12
CA ALA A 356 -11.22 -4.83 16.54
C ALA A 356 -10.24 -5.99 16.81
N ASN A 357 -10.72 -7.03 17.48
CA ASN A 357 -9.91 -8.16 17.92
C ASN A 357 -9.91 -9.25 16.83
N VAL A 358 -9.13 -9.04 15.78
CA VAL A 358 -9.02 -9.94 14.63
C VAL A 358 -7.60 -10.52 14.51
N PRO A 359 -7.41 -11.73 13.94
CA PRO A 359 -6.09 -12.24 13.58
C PRO A 359 -5.38 -11.27 12.63
N ILE A 360 -4.07 -11.08 12.85
CA ILE A 360 -3.24 -10.16 12.05
C ILE A 360 -2.02 -10.91 11.51
N LEU A 361 -1.77 -10.77 10.20
CA LEU A 361 -0.50 -11.04 9.59
C LEU A 361 0.11 -9.70 9.20
N THR A 362 1.35 -9.43 9.59
CA THR A 362 2.00 -8.15 9.32
C THR A 362 3.48 -8.34 9.03
N GLY A 363 4.12 -7.35 8.45
CA GLY A 363 5.55 -7.40 8.22
C GLY A 363 6.10 -6.14 7.59
N PHE A 364 7.40 -6.14 7.41
CA PHE A 364 8.16 -5.02 6.87
C PHE A 364 9.28 -5.50 5.94
N ASN A 365 9.76 -4.59 5.11
CA ASN A 365 10.90 -4.83 4.23
C ASN A 365 12.20 -4.28 4.85
N HIS A 366 13.34 -4.88 4.52
CA HIS A 366 14.63 -4.52 5.11
C HIS A 366 14.99 -3.05 4.83
N ASN A 367 14.74 -2.56 3.63
CA ASN A 367 15.12 -1.23 3.15
C ASN A 367 13.90 -0.33 2.93
N GLU A 368 13.04 -0.20 3.94
CA GLU A 368 11.80 0.58 3.86
C GLU A 368 12.00 2.06 3.50
N GLY A 369 13.14 2.63 3.89
CA GLY A 369 13.39 4.07 3.77
C GLY A 369 13.92 4.54 2.41
N THR A 370 14.38 3.66 1.52
CA THR A 370 15.11 4.00 0.28
C THR A 370 14.44 5.06 -0.60
N MET A 371 13.12 5.03 -0.71
CA MET A 371 12.37 5.95 -1.58
C MET A 371 12.00 7.27 -0.90
N TYR A 372 12.27 7.42 0.39
CA TYR A 372 11.75 8.50 1.21
C TYR A 372 12.80 9.49 1.68
N VAL A 373 14.08 9.14 1.58
CA VAL A 373 15.17 9.97 2.06
C VAL A 373 16.03 10.51 0.93
N PRO A 374 16.68 11.67 1.13
CA PRO A 374 17.54 12.26 0.11
C PRO A 374 18.77 11.37 -0.17
N LYS A 375 18.96 10.98 -1.43
CA LYS A 375 20.11 10.17 -1.87
C LYS A 375 21.45 10.90 -1.71
N THR A 376 21.44 12.23 -1.61
CA THR A 376 22.62 13.09 -1.54
C THR A 376 23.13 13.31 -0.11
N THR A 377 22.53 12.70 0.91
CA THR A 377 22.93 12.85 2.30
C THR A 377 24.34 12.28 2.50
N ALA A 378 25.33 13.17 2.71
CA ALA A 378 26.74 12.81 2.73
C ALA A 378 27.43 12.99 4.09
N THR A 379 26.87 13.81 5.00
CA THR A 379 27.49 14.17 6.27
C THR A 379 26.58 13.87 7.46
N SER A 380 27.16 13.65 8.65
CA SER A 380 26.41 13.46 9.89
C SER A 380 25.55 14.69 10.24
N ALA A 381 26.02 15.88 9.91
CA ALA A 381 25.22 17.11 10.09
C ALA A 381 23.94 17.06 9.25
N GLN A 382 24.03 16.67 7.97
CA GLN A 382 22.84 16.52 7.12
C GLN A 382 21.90 15.40 7.62
N PHE A 383 22.42 14.33 8.19
CA PHE A 383 21.62 13.29 8.85
C PHE A 383 20.84 13.87 10.04
N ARG A 384 21.51 14.65 10.90
CA ARG A 384 20.88 15.30 12.05
C ARG A 384 19.85 16.35 11.63
N ASP A 385 20.18 17.21 10.65
CA ASP A 385 19.29 18.25 10.13
C ASP A 385 18.01 17.65 9.55
N PHE A 386 18.10 16.51 8.87
CA PHE A 386 16.93 15.79 8.37
C PHE A 386 15.94 15.43 9.49
N TRP A 387 16.44 14.92 10.62
CA TRP A 387 15.59 14.58 11.77
C TRP A 387 15.02 15.79 12.46
N ALA A 388 15.81 16.84 12.64
CA ALA A 388 15.36 18.10 13.24
C ALA A 388 14.25 18.78 12.39
N GLU A 389 14.35 18.69 11.06
CA GLU A 389 13.32 19.20 10.16
C GLU A 389 12.08 18.31 10.14
N LEU A 390 12.28 17.00 10.13
CA LEU A 390 11.19 16.02 10.04
C LEU A 390 10.33 16.01 11.29
N LEU A 391 10.97 16.03 12.46
CA LEU A 391 10.37 15.92 13.80
C LEU A 391 10.82 17.10 14.67
N PRO A 392 10.31 18.32 14.42
CA PRO A 392 10.74 19.52 15.12
C PRO A 392 10.44 19.53 16.63
N GLN A 393 9.66 18.56 17.10
CA GLN A 393 9.38 18.34 18.53
C GLN A 393 10.54 17.67 19.28
N LEU A 394 11.46 17.00 18.55
CA LEU A 394 12.63 16.39 19.16
C LEU A 394 13.65 17.44 19.58
N GLY A 395 14.12 17.35 20.82
CA GLY A 395 15.20 18.18 21.32
C GLY A 395 16.59 17.66 20.93
N ASN A 396 17.63 18.38 21.37
CA ASN A 396 19.00 17.96 21.10
C ASN A 396 19.34 16.60 21.73
N GLU A 397 18.76 16.27 22.89
CA GLU A 397 19.00 15.00 23.57
C GLU A 397 18.50 13.82 22.74
N GLU A 398 17.29 13.91 22.21
CA GLU A 398 16.72 12.87 21.34
C GLU A 398 17.48 12.73 20.03
N LEU A 399 17.93 13.85 19.45
CA LEU A 399 18.77 13.84 18.24
C LEU A 399 20.12 13.17 18.51
N ASP A 400 20.72 13.41 19.67
CA ASP A 400 21.99 12.76 20.07
C ASP A 400 21.79 11.24 20.27
N ILE A 401 20.64 10.82 20.81
CA ILE A 401 20.29 9.39 20.93
C ILE A 401 20.13 8.76 19.55
N ILE A 402 19.47 9.44 18.60
CA ILE A 402 19.35 8.95 17.22
C ILE A 402 20.73 8.76 16.59
N GLU A 403 21.65 9.70 16.75
CA GLU A 403 23.01 9.56 16.22
C GLU A 403 23.77 8.38 16.83
N GLN A 404 23.54 8.06 18.11
CA GLN A 404 24.12 6.90 18.77
C GLN A 404 23.49 5.57 18.33
N LEU A 405 22.18 5.54 18.12
CA LEU A 405 21.46 4.34 17.68
C LEU A 405 21.76 3.97 16.22
N TYR A 406 22.18 4.95 15.44
CA TYR A 406 22.56 4.80 14.05
C TYR A 406 24.01 5.29 13.85
N PRO A 407 25.04 4.47 14.19
CA PRO A 407 26.44 4.87 14.12
C PRO A 407 26.87 5.33 12.74
N ASP A 408 27.59 6.46 12.67
CA ASP A 408 28.09 7.04 11.41
C ASP A 408 29.10 6.10 10.73
N PRO A 409 28.84 5.58 9.53
CA PRO A 409 29.75 4.68 8.83
C PRO A 409 31.06 5.34 8.40
N ALA A 410 31.13 6.67 8.33
CA ALA A 410 32.38 7.38 8.06
C ALA A 410 33.31 7.43 9.29
N VAL A 411 32.75 7.25 10.50
CA VAL A 411 33.50 7.22 11.78
C VAL A 411 33.71 5.80 12.25
N TYR A 412 32.70 4.93 12.06
CA TYR A 412 32.69 3.54 12.50
C TYR A 412 32.64 2.60 11.29
N PRO A 413 33.78 2.10 10.81
CA PRO A 413 33.83 1.24 9.62
C PRO A 413 33.05 -0.07 9.75
N ASP A 414 32.79 -0.53 10.99
CA ASP A 414 32.01 -1.72 11.29
C ASP A 414 30.51 -1.41 11.46
N SER A 415 30.06 -0.20 11.13
CA SER A 415 28.65 0.18 11.19
C SER A 415 27.83 -0.69 10.24
N GLU A 416 26.73 -1.27 10.74
CA GLU A 416 25.75 -2.00 9.93
C GLU A 416 25.08 -1.11 8.85
N TYR A 417 25.25 0.21 8.94
CA TYR A 417 24.73 1.20 8.00
C TYR A 417 25.73 1.62 6.92
N LEU A 418 26.84 0.92 6.78
CA LEU A 418 27.76 1.11 5.65
C LEU A 418 27.10 0.58 4.37
N ASP A 419 26.95 1.46 3.36
CA ASP A 419 26.38 1.03 2.08
C ASP A 419 27.36 0.17 1.29
N THR A 420 27.07 -1.10 1.16
CA THR A 420 27.85 -2.07 0.39
C THR A 420 27.25 -2.42 -0.97
N ARG A 421 26.12 -1.79 -1.34
CA ARG A 421 25.37 -2.09 -2.58
C ARG A 421 25.99 -1.47 -3.84
N GLY A 422 27.00 -0.62 -3.69
CA GLY A 422 27.65 0.06 -4.82
C GLY A 422 26.77 1.11 -5.50
N LEU A 423 25.83 1.71 -4.76
CA LEU A 423 24.96 2.76 -5.26
C LEU A 423 25.72 4.10 -5.33
N ASP A 424 25.38 4.93 -6.33
CA ASP A 424 25.86 6.32 -6.41
C ASP A 424 25.02 7.23 -5.49
N VAL A 425 25.34 7.21 -4.21
CA VAL A 425 24.61 7.91 -3.14
C VAL A 425 25.59 8.51 -2.12
N GLY A 426 25.11 9.45 -1.30
CA GLY A 426 25.91 10.04 -0.22
C GLY A 426 26.25 9.01 0.88
N ALA A 427 27.36 9.22 1.57
CA ALA A 427 27.91 8.30 2.57
C ALA A 427 26.96 8.03 3.78
N GLN A 428 25.98 8.88 4.01
CA GLN A 428 25.00 8.74 5.09
C GLN A 428 23.65 8.20 4.60
N TYR A 429 23.52 7.88 3.30
CA TYR A 429 22.24 7.48 2.72
C TYR A 429 21.70 6.19 3.35
N ALA A 430 22.49 5.12 3.43
CA ALA A 430 22.05 3.86 4.01
C ALA A 430 21.70 4.00 5.51
N ARG A 431 22.47 4.80 6.25
CA ARG A 431 22.19 5.15 7.64
C ARG A 431 20.84 5.85 7.78
N LEU A 432 20.57 6.85 6.92
CA LEU A 432 19.34 7.61 6.96
C LEU A 432 18.14 6.79 6.49
N GLU A 433 18.31 5.99 5.44
CA GLU A 433 17.29 5.08 4.93
C GLU A 433 16.84 4.08 6.00
N ALA A 434 17.79 3.44 6.71
CA ALA A 434 17.50 2.50 7.77
C ALA A 434 16.77 3.20 8.94
N ALA A 435 17.28 4.36 9.38
CA ALA A 435 16.67 5.11 10.46
C ALA A 435 15.23 5.52 10.14
N TYR A 436 14.99 6.04 8.92
CA TYR A 436 13.65 6.39 8.47
C TYR A 436 12.74 5.16 8.35
N GLY A 437 13.25 4.07 7.80
CA GLY A 437 12.53 2.80 7.68
C GLY A 437 12.09 2.26 9.04
N HIS A 438 12.99 2.32 10.04
CA HIS A 438 12.66 1.93 11.42
C HIS A 438 11.57 2.83 11.99
N TYR A 439 11.71 4.14 11.89
CA TYR A 439 10.72 5.10 12.39
C TYR A 439 9.34 4.90 11.76
N ALA A 440 9.27 4.88 10.44
CA ALA A 440 8.00 4.99 9.72
C ALA A 440 7.28 3.63 9.52
N TYR A 441 8.02 2.50 9.53
CA TYR A 441 7.48 1.20 9.12
C TYR A 441 7.83 0.06 10.08
N VAL A 442 9.11 -0.23 10.31
CA VAL A 442 9.55 -1.40 11.08
C VAL A 442 9.01 -1.36 12.51
N CYS A 443 9.20 -0.23 13.20
CA CYS A 443 8.80 -0.12 14.60
C CYS A 443 7.28 -0.06 14.80
N PRO A 444 6.49 0.62 13.96
CA PRO A 444 5.03 0.51 14.00
C PRO A 444 4.48 -0.89 13.74
N VAL A 445 5.08 -1.64 12.81
CA VAL A 445 4.72 -3.04 12.54
C VAL A 445 5.03 -3.91 13.77
N ARG A 446 6.21 -3.80 14.35
CA ARG A 446 6.57 -4.49 15.60
C ARG A 446 5.68 -4.09 16.78
N GLN A 447 5.30 -2.81 16.87
CA GLN A 447 4.38 -2.31 17.89
C GLN A 447 2.98 -2.93 17.74
N THR A 448 2.51 -3.12 16.51
CA THR A 448 1.27 -3.84 16.23
C THR A 448 1.34 -5.27 16.75
N ALA A 449 2.44 -5.99 16.49
CA ALA A 449 2.64 -7.34 16.99
C ALA A 449 2.72 -7.41 18.53
N GLN A 450 3.34 -6.41 19.16
CA GLN A 450 3.49 -6.37 20.64
C GLN A 450 2.19 -6.03 21.36
N LEU A 451 1.36 -5.16 20.81
CA LEU A 451 0.18 -4.62 21.49
C LEU A 451 -1.12 -5.36 21.13
N SER A 452 -1.13 -6.14 20.07
CA SER A 452 -2.29 -6.95 19.69
C SER A 452 -2.57 -8.05 20.73
N LYS A 453 -3.85 -8.24 21.05
CA LYS A 453 -4.33 -9.33 21.92
C LYS A 453 -4.52 -10.66 21.17
N THR A 454 -4.66 -10.59 19.84
CA THR A 454 -4.74 -11.77 18.97
C THR A 454 -3.35 -12.24 18.57
N PRO A 455 -3.20 -13.51 18.15
CA PRO A 455 -1.96 -13.95 17.51
C PRO A 455 -1.61 -13.10 16.30
N VAL A 456 -0.34 -12.68 16.23
CA VAL A 456 0.20 -11.95 15.08
C VAL A 456 1.30 -12.77 14.44
N HIS A 457 1.24 -12.95 13.12
CA HIS A 457 2.33 -13.54 12.37
C HIS A 457 3.14 -12.38 11.75
N LEU A 458 4.42 -12.31 12.07
CA LEU A 458 5.32 -11.22 11.68
C LEU A 458 6.35 -11.71 10.67
N TYR A 459 6.52 -10.98 9.54
CA TYR A 459 7.59 -11.23 8.60
C TYR A 459 8.58 -10.08 8.47
N HIS A 460 9.81 -10.44 8.07
CA HIS A 460 10.84 -9.55 7.58
C HIS A 460 11.19 -9.96 6.14
N TRP A 461 10.93 -9.09 5.19
CA TRP A 461 11.25 -9.29 3.79
C TRP A 461 12.67 -8.80 3.48
N ALA A 462 13.56 -9.69 3.07
CA ALA A 462 14.99 -9.39 2.86
C ALA A 462 15.47 -9.60 1.41
N THR A 463 14.56 -9.94 0.48
CA THR A 463 14.91 -10.17 -0.92
C THR A 463 14.98 -8.87 -1.71
N ASN A 464 16.08 -8.66 -2.41
CA ASN A 464 16.23 -7.55 -3.33
C ASN A 464 15.40 -7.77 -4.59
N ARG A 465 14.57 -6.80 -4.95
CA ARG A 465 13.79 -6.83 -6.19
C ARG A 465 14.04 -5.64 -7.09
N THR A 466 14.23 -4.46 -6.54
CA THR A 466 14.28 -3.23 -7.32
C THR A 466 15.69 -2.86 -7.76
N VAL A 467 15.77 -2.00 -8.79
CA VAL A 467 17.03 -1.42 -9.29
C VAL A 467 17.79 -0.59 -8.25
N LEU A 468 17.16 -0.24 -7.13
CA LEU A 468 17.80 0.47 -6.02
C LEU A 468 18.66 -0.45 -5.13
N GLY A 469 18.73 -1.76 -5.44
CA GLY A 469 19.60 -2.70 -4.76
C GLY A 469 19.26 -2.85 -3.28
N GLY A 470 18.05 -3.31 -2.98
CA GLY A 470 17.60 -3.58 -1.63
C GLY A 470 16.19 -4.17 -1.62
N ALA A 471 15.77 -4.68 -0.47
CA ALA A 471 14.39 -5.09 -0.23
C ALA A 471 13.55 -3.85 0.10
N ASN A 472 13.11 -3.14 -0.92
CA ASN A 472 12.51 -1.82 -0.78
C ASN A 472 11.03 -1.88 -0.43
N HIS A 473 10.50 -0.77 0.01
CA HIS A 473 9.09 -0.61 0.38
C HIS A 473 8.15 -1.11 -0.73
N GLY A 474 7.35 -2.13 -0.42
CA GLY A 474 6.37 -2.72 -1.33
C GLY A 474 6.89 -3.80 -2.27
N ASP A 475 8.16 -4.19 -2.22
CA ASP A 475 8.74 -5.21 -3.11
C ASP A 475 8.08 -6.59 -2.93
N GLN A 476 7.59 -6.94 -1.74
CA GLN A 476 6.93 -8.21 -1.45
C GLN A 476 5.59 -8.39 -2.18
N MET A 477 4.89 -7.31 -2.52
CA MET A 477 3.57 -7.36 -3.16
C MET A 477 3.54 -8.19 -4.46
N TRP A 478 4.61 -8.15 -5.24
CA TRP A 478 4.71 -8.92 -6.48
C TRP A 478 4.90 -10.42 -6.25
N TYR A 479 5.46 -10.78 -5.09
CA TYR A 479 5.64 -12.16 -4.68
C TYR A 479 4.35 -12.71 -4.08
N GLU A 480 3.64 -11.94 -3.26
CA GLU A 480 2.37 -12.37 -2.70
C GLU A 480 1.32 -12.68 -3.78
N THR A 481 1.32 -11.90 -4.85
CA THR A 481 0.42 -12.11 -5.99
C THR A 481 0.89 -13.20 -6.96
N PHE A 482 2.06 -13.80 -6.72
CA PHE A 482 2.72 -14.72 -7.66
C PHE A 482 2.81 -14.11 -9.07
N ASP A 483 3.23 -12.85 -9.15
CA ASP A 483 3.22 -12.09 -10.40
C ASP A 483 4.22 -12.65 -11.43
N PRO A 484 3.82 -12.90 -12.68
CA PRO A 484 4.71 -13.43 -13.72
C PRO A 484 5.96 -12.58 -13.97
N SER A 485 5.91 -11.27 -13.75
CA SER A 485 7.08 -10.38 -13.89
C SER A 485 8.16 -10.67 -12.84
N THR A 486 7.80 -11.30 -11.75
CA THR A 486 8.69 -11.69 -10.67
C THR A 486 9.10 -13.14 -10.78
N THR A 487 8.15 -14.05 -10.97
CA THR A 487 8.41 -15.49 -11.05
C THR A 487 9.25 -15.89 -12.27
N SER A 488 9.19 -15.10 -13.35
CA SER A 488 10.00 -15.34 -14.56
C SER A 488 11.47 -14.88 -14.44
N VAL A 489 11.85 -14.21 -13.34
CA VAL A 489 13.24 -13.72 -13.15
C VAL A 489 14.20 -14.89 -12.93
N SER A 490 13.86 -15.81 -12.04
CA SER A 490 14.63 -17.05 -11.78
C SER A 490 13.78 -18.06 -11.02
N SER A 491 14.26 -19.32 -10.97
CA SER A 491 13.62 -20.36 -10.16
C SER A 491 13.61 -20.06 -8.66
N THR A 492 14.57 -19.28 -8.17
CA THR A 492 14.61 -18.85 -6.76
C THR A 492 13.53 -17.83 -6.47
N HIS A 493 13.31 -16.88 -7.38
CA HIS A 493 12.22 -15.90 -7.27
C HIS A 493 10.84 -16.58 -7.37
N GLU A 494 10.71 -17.58 -8.24
CA GLU A 494 9.49 -18.38 -8.35
C GLU A 494 9.20 -19.16 -7.06
N GLU A 495 10.22 -19.86 -6.50
CA GLU A 495 10.08 -20.60 -5.24
C GLU A 495 9.70 -19.67 -4.08
N LEU A 496 10.39 -18.53 -3.96
CA LEU A 496 10.11 -17.54 -2.92
C LEU A 496 8.69 -16.96 -3.06
N ALA A 497 8.28 -16.61 -4.28
CA ALA A 497 6.94 -16.13 -4.55
C ALA A 497 5.89 -17.19 -4.19
N GLY A 498 6.13 -18.46 -4.55
CA GLY A 498 5.23 -19.55 -4.23
C GLY A 498 5.06 -19.78 -2.73
N VAL A 499 6.16 -19.77 -1.99
CA VAL A 499 6.14 -19.93 -0.53
C VAL A 499 5.40 -18.76 0.14
N PHE A 500 5.70 -17.52 -0.25
CA PHE A 500 5.05 -16.35 0.34
C PHE A 500 3.56 -16.27 -0.02
N HIS A 501 3.24 -16.49 -1.30
CA HIS A 501 1.85 -16.58 -1.79
C HIS A 501 1.03 -17.62 -1.01
N ASP A 502 1.56 -18.83 -0.82
CA ASP A 502 0.88 -19.90 -0.09
C ASP A 502 0.58 -19.54 1.37
N TYR A 503 1.48 -18.79 2.04
CA TYR A 503 1.22 -18.30 3.39
C TYR A 503 0.10 -17.25 3.41
N ILE A 504 0.14 -16.27 2.51
CA ILE A 504 -0.86 -15.21 2.45
C ILE A 504 -2.24 -15.80 2.11
N VAL A 505 -2.30 -16.70 1.11
CA VAL A 505 -3.55 -17.39 0.74
C VAL A 505 -4.09 -18.21 1.90
N SER A 506 -3.25 -19.00 2.60
CA SER A 506 -3.68 -19.76 3.80
C SER A 506 -4.27 -18.83 4.87
N PHE A 507 -3.61 -17.68 5.12
CA PHE A 507 -4.13 -16.72 6.08
C PHE A 507 -5.44 -16.06 5.63
N VAL A 508 -5.59 -15.72 4.37
CA VAL A 508 -6.85 -15.20 3.80
C VAL A 508 -7.98 -16.22 4.01
N LEU A 509 -7.70 -17.48 3.78
CA LEU A 509 -8.69 -18.56 3.88
C LEU A 509 -9.09 -18.87 5.33
N THR A 510 -8.14 -18.81 6.28
CA THR A 510 -8.35 -19.39 7.62
C THR A 510 -7.99 -18.49 8.81
N GLY A 511 -7.20 -17.42 8.59
CA GLY A 511 -6.58 -16.63 9.65
C GLY A 511 -5.30 -17.24 10.24
N ASP A 512 -4.84 -18.38 9.68
CA ASP A 512 -3.59 -19.04 10.05
C ASP A 512 -2.75 -19.31 8.78
N PRO A 513 -1.52 -18.80 8.67
CA PRO A 513 -0.68 -19.01 7.49
C PRO A 513 -0.26 -20.49 7.29
N ASN A 514 -0.47 -21.34 8.28
CA ASN A 514 -0.06 -22.75 8.27
C ASN A 514 -1.21 -23.73 7.96
N ALA A 515 -2.46 -23.30 8.05
CA ALA A 515 -3.62 -24.20 8.10
C ALA A 515 -3.94 -24.89 6.77
N VAL A 516 -3.61 -24.24 5.63
CA VAL A 516 -3.85 -24.81 4.30
C VAL A 516 -2.53 -25.29 3.70
N GLU A 517 -2.50 -26.52 3.23
CA GLU A 517 -1.34 -27.04 2.51
C GLU A 517 -1.21 -26.33 1.15
N GLY A 518 -0.09 -25.63 0.95
CA GLY A 518 0.21 -24.95 -0.30
C GLY A 518 0.87 -25.87 -1.33
N ARG A 519 1.23 -25.30 -2.47
CA ARG A 519 1.98 -25.99 -3.52
C ARG A 519 3.47 -26.13 -3.19
N TRP A 520 3.98 -25.27 -2.30
CA TRP A 520 5.39 -25.16 -1.96
C TRP A 520 5.65 -25.63 -0.53
N LYS A 521 6.74 -26.39 -0.34
CA LYS A 521 7.18 -26.76 1.01
C LYS A 521 7.64 -25.51 1.76
N ARG A 522 7.17 -25.35 2.99
CA ARG A 522 7.47 -24.19 3.82
C ARG A 522 7.59 -24.57 5.29
N PRO A 523 8.43 -23.86 6.09
CA PRO A 523 8.49 -24.08 7.52
C PRO A 523 7.18 -23.65 8.22
N VAL A 524 6.97 -24.10 9.44
CA VAL A 524 5.86 -23.60 10.26
C VAL A 524 6.15 -22.16 10.65
N TRP A 525 5.19 -21.26 10.40
CA TRP A 525 5.29 -19.86 10.78
C TRP A 525 4.65 -19.65 12.15
N GLU A 526 5.47 -19.63 13.21
CA GLU A 526 5.01 -19.40 14.56
C GLU A 526 4.52 -17.95 14.76
N ALA A 527 3.47 -17.80 15.58
CA ALA A 527 3.01 -16.47 15.95
C ALA A 527 4.05 -15.74 16.81
N TRP A 528 4.22 -14.45 16.55
CA TRP A 528 5.15 -13.58 17.25
C TRP A 528 4.90 -13.59 18.77
N GLY A 529 5.95 -13.64 19.56
CA GLY A 529 5.86 -13.65 21.03
C GLY A 529 5.50 -15.00 21.66
N ARG A 530 5.30 -16.07 20.88
CA ARG A 530 5.02 -17.42 21.41
C ARG A 530 6.26 -18.33 21.50
N GLY A 531 7.42 -17.84 21.11
CA GLY A 531 8.69 -18.61 21.06
C GLY A 531 9.31 -19.00 22.43
N GLY A 532 8.62 -18.82 23.54
CA GLY A 532 9.10 -19.19 24.89
C GLY A 532 10.42 -18.48 25.26
N GLU A 533 11.39 -19.21 25.79
CA GLU A 533 12.71 -18.67 26.18
C GLU A 533 13.57 -18.19 24.99
N GLN A 534 13.19 -18.52 23.75
CA GLN A 534 13.94 -18.15 22.54
C GLN A 534 13.60 -16.73 22.03
N GLY A 535 12.71 -16.00 22.68
CA GLY A 535 12.36 -14.63 22.30
C GLY A 535 11.34 -14.53 21.17
N HIS A 536 11.25 -13.34 20.56
CA HIS A 536 10.30 -13.06 19.48
C HIS A 536 10.85 -13.53 18.14
N GLN A 537 10.22 -14.54 17.55
CA GLN A 537 10.61 -15.06 16.23
C GLN A 537 9.83 -14.36 15.11
N THR A 538 10.52 -14.13 14.00
CA THR A 538 9.99 -13.51 12.80
C THR A 538 10.31 -14.39 11.60
N MET A 539 9.38 -14.57 10.69
CA MET A 539 9.63 -15.27 9.43
C MET A 539 10.42 -14.35 8.51
N VAL A 540 11.67 -14.70 8.22
CA VAL A 540 12.54 -13.94 7.31
C VAL A 540 12.46 -14.57 5.93
N PHE A 541 12.09 -13.77 4.92
CA PHE A 541 11.97 -14.19 3.54
C PHE A 541 13.15 -13.70 2.71
N GLY A 542 13.83 -14.62 2.03
CA GLY A 542 14.87 -14.32 1.05
C GLY A 542 16.18 -13.81 1.62
N ALA A 543 16.51 -14.14 2.87
CA ALA A 543 17.78 -13.74 3.49
C ALA A 543 18.97 -14.23 2.64
N GLY A 544 19.89 -13.31 2.28
CA GLY A 544 21.06 -13.61 1.45
C GLY A 544 20.75 -13.87 -0.03
N ASN A 545 19.52 -13.63 -0.49
CA ASN A 545 19.13 -13.76 -1.89
C ASN A 545 19.30 -12.41 -2.61
N ASP A 546 20.34 -12.28 -3.41
CA ASP A 546 20.62 -11.08 -4.20
C ASP A 546 20.95 -11.41 -5.65
N GLU A 547 20.04 -12.08 -6.34
CA GLU A 547 20.24 -12.50 -7.72
C GLU A 547 20.35 -11.32 -8.70
N ARG A 548 19.74 -10.17 -8.40
CA ARG A 548 19.81 -9.00 -9.26
C ARG A 548 21.10 -8.21 -9.12
N ALA A 549 21.73 -8.25 -7.96
CA ALA A 549 23.06 -7.69 -7.77
C ALA A 549 24.16 -8.58 -8.35
N GLY A 550 23.79 -9.64 -9.08
CA GLY A 550 24.71 -10.60 -9.66
C GLY A 550 25.21 -11.64 -8.67
N GLY A 551 24.61 -11.73 -7.51
CA GLY A 551 24.84 -12.79 -6.54
C GLY A 551 24.39 -14.13 -7.07
N LYS A 552 25.15 -15.18 -6.75
CA LYS A 552 24.83 -16.58 -7.11
C LYS A 552 24.25 -17.35 -5.93
N GLY A 553 24.02 -16.67 -4.82
CA GLY A 553 23.46 -17.27 -3.62
C GLY A 553 21.98 -17.54 -3.80
N LYS A 554 21.54 -18.77 -3.56
CA LYS A 554 20.09 -19.06 -3.53
C LYS A 554 19.39 -18.40 -2.37
N GLY A 555 20.13 -17.89 -1.39
CA GLY A 555 19.57 -17.41 -0.13
C GLY A 555 18.72 -18.46 0.58
N VAL A 556 18.07 -18.09 1.65
CA VAL A 556 17.06 -18.90 2.32
C VAL A 556 15.69 -18.38 1.93
N VAL A 557 14.85 -19.23 1.35
CA VAL A 557 13.51 -18.83 0.88
C VAL A 557 12.66 -18.31 2.04
N ALA A 558 12.59 -19.07 3.13
CA ALA A 558 11.88 -18.69 4.35
C ALA A 558 12.50 -19.39 5.55
N GLU A 559 12.77 -18.64 6.62
CA GLU A 559 13.34 -19.16 7.86
C GLU A 559 12.80 -18.39 9.06
N LEU A 560 12.46 -19.14 10.13
CA LEU A 560 12.04 -18.53 11.39
C LEU A 560 13.28 -18.16 12.22
N LEU A 561 13.52 -16.88 12.41
CA LEU A 561 14.70 -16.36 13.10
C LEU A 561 14.32 -15.44 14.27
N ASN A 562 15.24 -15.30 15.22
CA ASN A 562 15.23 -14.20 16.18
C ASN A 562 15.63 -12.92 15.42
N ASP A 563 14.67 -12.25 14.79
CA ASP A 563 14.93 -11.06 14.03
C ASP A 563 15.17 -9.85 14.95
N THR A 564 16.39 -9.34 14.91
CA THR A 564 16.83 -8.19 15.70
C THR A 564 16.86 -6.89 14.90
N TRP A 565 16.54 -6.92 13.60
CA TRP A 565 16.55 -5.73 12.73
C TRP A 565 15.65 -4.64 13.29
N GLY A 566 16.24 -3.52 13.67
CA GLY A 566 15.53 -2.39 14.26
C GLY A 566 15.02 -2.62 15.71
N ALA A 567 15.18 -3.79 16.31
CA ALA A 567 14.58 -4.09 17.61
C ALA A 567 15.03 -3.10 18.71
N LYS A 568 16.33 -2.83 18.79
CA LYS A 568 16.90 -1.86 19.75
C LYS A 568 16.45 -0.43 19.46
N GLN A 569 16.38 -0.05 18.19
CA GLN A 569 15.95 1.26 17.75
C GLN A 569 14.46 1.50 18.02
N CYS A 570 13.65 0.43 17.93
CA CYS A 570 12.21 0.53 18.16
C CYS A 570 11.84 0.88 19.60
N GLU A 571 12.63 0.50 20.60
CA GLU A 571 12.41 0.93 21.98
C GLU A 571 12.45 2.46 22.11
N PHE A 572 13.41 3.10 21.44
CA PHE A 572 13.49 4.55 21.37
C PHE A 572 12.30 5.13 20.61
N TRP A 573 12.01 4.65 19.39
CA TRP A 573 10.93 5.19 18.57
C TRP A 573 9.56 5.07 19.25
N TRP A 574 9.30 3.97 19.96
CA TRP A 574 8.07 3.80 20.73
C TRP A 574 7.96 4.79 21.90
N SER A 575 9.08 5.14 22.53
CA SER A 575 9.08 6.16 23.59
C SER A 575 8.79 7.56 23.04
N GLN A 576 9.10 7.81 21.77
CA GLN A 576 8.85 9.08 21.09
C GLN A 576 7.44 9.19 20.47
N THR A 577 6.70 8.10 20.31
CA THR A 577 5.36 8.13 19.70
C THR A 577 4.45 9.21 20.32
N PRO A 578 4.38 9.40 21.64
CA PRO A 578 3.55 10.48 22.22
C PRO A 578 3.99 11.89 21.82
N ASN A 579 5.28 12.10 21.56
CA ASN A 579 5.85 13.41 21.21
C ASN A 579 5.68 13.74 19.73
N VAL A 580 5.61 12.73 18.87
CA VAL A 580 5.54 12.91 17.40
C VAL A 580 4.12 12.79 16.85
N GLU A 581 3.17 12.35 17.68
CA GLU A 581 1.74 12.32 17.35
C GLU A 581 1.02 13.66 17.63
N ASP A 582 1.71 14.61 18.29
CA ASP A 582 1.13 15.91 18.64
C ASP A 582 1.41 16.96 17.53
#